data_a33c9a0cc903f7ef6cfd923483ec56e2
#
_entry.id   a33c9a0cc903f7ef6cfd923483ec56e2
#
_cell.length_a   1.000
_cell.length_b   1.000
_cell.length_c   1.000
_cell.angle_alpha   90.00
_cell.angle_beta   90.00
_cell.angle_gamma   90.00
#
_symmetry.space_group_name_H-M   'P 1'
#
loop_
_entity.id
_entity.type
_entity.pdbx_description
1 polymer ?
#
loop_
_entity_poly.entity_id
_entity_poly.type
_entity_poly.pdbx_seq_one_letter_code
_entity_poly.pdbx_strand_id
1 'polypeptide(L)'
;NTSMTINAPAMWLLALYVTLAEEQGVELGELTGTTQNDIVKEYLSRGTYIFPPAPSLRLITDMIAWSVANTPKWNPINICSYHLQEAGATPVQEIAFALSTAVAVLDSVRDSGQVTAEQLPAVVERISFFVNAGIRFVEEVCKMRAFTALWDDITKERYGVTDAAKRRLRYGVQVNSLGLTEAQPENNVQRIVLEMLGVTLSKQARARAIQLPAWNEALGLPRPWDQQWSLRMQQVLAYETDLLEYGDIFDGSHVIEAKVASLVADAREELDRIDAMGGAVAAVESGYMKGRLVSSHSDRRRRMESGEQRIVGVNTLTEHEPSPLTENLGEAIMRVDPAVEQQAIDSLQAWRDARDSEEVEQALARLAGDAASDRNLMEASLACARAGVTTGEWAQALRSVFGEYRAPTGISGTVGAGHRAALEPVRVAVEQTSRELGTKLRLLVAKPGLDGHSNGAEQVAVAARDAGFEVIYQGIRLTSQDIVSAATQEDVHCIGLSILSGSHLQLVPAILDGLRVAGMGDVPVVLGGIIPDDDAQALMKLGVAAVFTPKDFDLTQIMAEIVGIIRARQLPRTTQIPANRSTSA
;
A
#
# COMPACT_ATOMS: atom_id res chain seq x y z
N ASN A 1 3.41 -16.10 -21.46
CA ASN A 1 2.54 -15.08 -20.86
C ASN A 1 2.92 -14.88 -19.40
N THR A 2 3.37 -13.70 -19.06
CA THR A 2 3.88 -13.35 -17.72
C THR A 2 3.23 -12.08 -17.22
N SER A 3 2.79 -12.06 -15.96
CA SER A 3 2.31 -10.85 -15.28
C SER A 3 3.25 -10.51 -14.15
N MET A 4 3.74 -9.28 -14.13
CA MET A 4 4.71 -8.78 -13.16
C MET A 4 4.09 -7.69 -12.30
N THR A 5 3.98 -7.93 -11.00
CA THR A 5 3.55 -6.93 -10.00
C THR A 5 4.77 -6.10 -9.58
N ILE A 6 5.32 -5.34 -10.52
CA ILE A 6 6.54 -4.55 -10.37
C ILE A 6 6.27 -3.10 -10.80
N ASN A 7 6.73 -2.13 -10.03
CA ASN A 7 6.49 -0.71 -10.25
C ASN A 7 7.80 0.07 -10.50
N ALA A 8 8.49 0.53 -9.47
CA ALA A 8 9.68 1.36 -9.64
C ALA A 8 10.77 0.74 -10.55
N PRO A 9 11.13 -0.57 -10.43
CA PRO A 9 12.07 -1.22 -11.35
C PRO A 9 11.38 -1.93 -12.53
N ALA A 10 10.17 -1.52 -12.95
CA ALA A 10 9.40 -2.21 -13.98
C ALA A 10 10.15 -2.27 -15.32
N MET A 11 10.76 -1.17 -15.77
CA MET A 11 11.58 -1.13 -16.96
C MET A 11 12.74 -2.13 -16.90
N TRP A 12 13.40 -2.22 -15.76
CA TRP A 12 14.50 -3.15 -15.52
C TRP A 12 14.06 -4.61 -15.62
N LEU A 13 12.95 -4.97 -14.95
CA LEU A 13 12.43 -6.34 -15.00
C LEU A 13 11.95 -6.72 -16.41
N LEU A 14 11.38 -5.78 -17.16
CA LEU A 14 11.06 -6.03 -18.57
C LEU A 14 12.33 -6.21 -19.40
N ALA A 15 13.38 -5.42 -19.16
CA ALA A 15 14.66 -5.59 -19.87
C ALA A 15 15.27 -6.97 -19.61
N LEU A 16 15.27 -7.46 -18.37
CA LEU A 16 15.70 -8.83 -18.04
C LEU A 16 14.85 -9.89 -18.75
N TYR A 17 13.52 -9.71 -18.76
CA TYR A 17 12.61 -10.65 -19.42
C TYR A 17 12.82 -10.70 -20.94
N VAL A 18 13.03 -9.55 -21.57
CA VAL A 18 13.33 -9.44 -22.99
C VAL A 18 14.68 -10.09 -23.31
N THR A 19 15.71 -9.80 -22.54
CA THR A 19 17.04 -10.42 -22.70
C THR A 19 16.98 -11.94 -22.60
N LEU A 20 16.24 -12.47 -21.62
CA LEU A 20 16.02 -13.91 -21.50
C LEU A 20 15.27 -14.49 -22.71
N ALA A 21 14.30 -13.78 -23.25
CA ALA A 21 13.57 -14.20 -24.45
C ALA A 21 14.48 -14.23 -25.69
N GLU A 22 15.35 -13.24 -25.85
CA GLU A 22 16.37 -13.20 -26.92
C GLU A 22 17.33 -14.39 -26.82
N GLU A 23 17.84 -14.70 -25.62
CA GLU A 23 18.72 -15.86 -25.37
C GLU A 23 18.05 -17.20 -25.71
N GLN A 24 16.73 -17.27 -25.52
CA GLN A 24 15.93 -18.46 -25.85
C GLN A 24 15.46 -18.48 -27.31
N GLY A 25 15.82 -17.46 -28.11
CA GLY A 25 15.41 -17.35 -29.51
C GLY A 25 13.93 -17.07 -29.72
N VAL A 26 13.26 -16.44 -28.74
CA VAL A 26 11.85 -16.04 -28.84
C VAL A 26 11.72 -14.67 -29.48
N GLU A 27 10.90 -14.55 -30.51
CA GLU A 27 10.62 -13.28 -31.17
C GLU A 27 9.86 -12.32 -30.23
N LEU A 28 10.30 -11.07 -30.14
CA LEU A 28 9.72 -10.06 -29.24
C LEU A 28 8.23 -9.83 -29.50
N GLY A 29 7.80 -9.92 -30.78
CA GLY A 29 6.40 -9.80 -31.18
C GLY A 29 5.47 -10.90 -30.62
N GLU A 30 6.02 -12.01 -30.13
CA GLU A 30 5.27 -13.10 -29.51
C GLU A 30 5.14 -12.96 -27.98
N LEU A 31 5.90 -12.04 -27.37
CA LEU A 31 5.83 -11.82 -25.93
C LEU A 31 4.47 -11.25 -25.52
N THR A 32 3.79 -12.00 -24.64
CA THR A 32 2.50 -11.59 -24.07
C THR A 32 2.63 -11.49 -22.57
N GLY A 33 2.04 -10.46 -22.00
CA GLY A 33 2.08 -10.28 -20.55
C GLY A 33 1.65 -8.90 -20.13
N THR A 34 1.92 -8.61 -18.86
CA THR A 34 1.58 -7.32 -18.25
C THR A 34 2.65 -6.94 -17.24
N THR A 35 3.10 -5.72 -17.28
CA THR A 35 3.89 -5.10 -16.21
C THR A 35 3.00 -4.09 -15.49
N GLN A 36 2.96 -4.12 -14.16
CA GLN A 36 2.12 -3.20 -13.40
C GLN A 36 2.57 -1.74 -13.63
N ASN A 37 3.82 -1.40 -13.35
CA ASN A 37 4.43 -0.13 -13.74
C ASN A 37 3.61 1.12 -13.35
N ASP A 38 2.82 1.05 -12.27
CA ASP A 38 2.06 2.17 -11.74
C ASP A 38 2.80 2.80 -10.56
N ILE A 39 3.54 3.86 -10.84
CA ILE A 39 4.34 4.53 -9.80
C ILE A 39 3.54 5.53 -8.98
N VAL A 40 2.48 6.12 -9.52
CA VAL A 40 1.70 7.15 -8.82
C VAL A 40 1.07 6.57 -7.56
N LYS A 41 0.48 5.39 -7.65
CA LYS A 41 -0.09 4.70 -6.48
C LYS A 41 0.96 4.35 -5.43
N GLU A 42 2.23 4.17 -5.82
CA GLU A 42 3.31 3.87 -4.87
C GLU A 42 3.60 5.06 -3.95
N TYR A 43 3.54 6.29 -4.48
CA TYR A 43 3.67 7.49 -3.65
C TYR A 43 2.49 7.66 -2.68
N LEU A 44 1.32 7.12 -3.00
CA LEU A 44 0.08 7.30 -2.25
C LEU A 44 -0.14 6.23 -1.19
N SER A 45 0.21 4.96 -1.47
CA SER A 45 -0.26 3.82 -0.67
C SER A 45 0.80 2.83 -0.22
N ARG A 46 1.87 2.62 -1.00
CA ARG A 46 2.86 1.56 -0.74
C ARG A 46 4.26 2.07 -0.44
N GLY A 47 4.60 3.29 -0.86
CA GLY A 47 5.93 3.87 -0.67
C GLY A 47 7.07 3.11 -1.34
N THR A 48 6.78 2.23 -2.32
CA THR A 48 7.78 1.41 -3.01
C THR A 48 8.31 2.09 -4.27
N TYR A 49 8.77 3.32 -4.15
CA TYR A 49 9.39 4.09 -5.21
C TYR A 49 10.91 4.23 -5.00
N ILE A 50 11.63 4.53 -6.09
CA ILE A 50 13.10 4.74 -6.08
C ILE A 50 13.44 6.20 -6.39
N PHE A 51 12.72 6.83 -7.33
CA PHE A 51 13.01 8.14 -7.89
C PHE A 51 11.87 9.13 -7.64
N PRO A 52 12.11 10.45 -7.85
CA PRO A 52 11.04 11.46 -7.84
C PRO A 52 9.93 11.17 -8.88
N PRO A 53 8.73 11.78 -8.71
CA PRO A 53 7.58 11.51 -9.58
C PRO A 53 7.83 11.75 -11.07
N ALA A 54 8.42 12.88 -11.46
CA ALA A 54 8.64 13.20 -12.88
C ALA A 54 9.61 12.24 -13.57
N PRO A 55 10.82 11.92 -13.05
CA PRO A 55 11.68 10.87 -13.61
C PRO A 55 11.02 9.49 -13.65
N SER A 56 10.23 9.15 -12.64
CA SER A 56 9.50 7.88 -12.64
C SER A 56 8.46 7.80 -13.75
N LEU A 57 7.74 8.90 -14.01
CA LEU A 57 6.78 8.97 -15.10
C LEU A 57 7.49 8.91 -16.47
N ARG A 58 8.70 9.48 -16.58
CA ARG A 58 9.55 9.33 -17.78
C ARG A 58 9.89 7.86 -18.04
N LEU A 59 10.29 7.09 -17.04
CA LEU A 59 10.57 5.65 -17.20
C LEU A 59 9.33 4.88 -17.71
N ILE A 60 8.15 5.22 -17.21
CA ILE A 60 6.88 4.64 -17.70
C ILE A 60 6.66 4.99 -19.17
N THR A 61 6.83 6.26 -19.53
CA THR A 61 6.67 6.77 -20.89
C THR A 61 7.62 6.08 -21.88
N ASP A 62 8.90 5.99 -21.53
CA ASP A 62 9.93 5.35 -22.33
C ASP A 62 9.63 3.86 -22.54
N MET A 63 9.21 3.17 -21.50
CA MET A 63 8.82 1.76 -21.56
C MET A 63 7.58 1.54 -22.44
N ILE A 64 6.56 2.40 -22.33
CA ILE A 64 5.35 2.32 -23.16
C ILE A 64 5.70 2.54 -24.63
N ALA A 65 6.45 3.60 -24.94
CA ALA A 65 6.85 3.92 -26.30
C ALA A 65 7.65 2.79 -26.95
N TRP A 66 8.61 2.23 -26.23
CA TRP A 66 9.38 1.08 -26.69
C TRP A 66 8.51 -0.17 -26.90
N SER A 67 7.59 -0.45 -25.97
CA SER A 67 6.73 -1.64 -26.02
C SER A 67 5.75 -1.61 -27.20
N VAL A 68 5.19 -0.45 -27.54
CA VAL A 68 4.30 -0.29 -28.70
C VAL A 68 5.01 -0.68 -29.99
N ALA A 69 6.29 -0.37 -30.11
CA ALA A 69 7.09 -0.67 -31.31
C ALA A 69 7.60 -2.12 -31.34
N ASN A 70 7.99 -2.69 -30.19
CA ASN A 70 8.77 -3.93 -30.14
C ASN A 70 7.99 -5.14 -29.58
N THR A 71 7.06 -4.91 -28.64
CA THR A 71 6.28 -5.97 -27.99
C THR A 71 4.77 -5.65 -28.06
N PRO A 72 4.15 -5.64 -29.25
CA PRO A 72 2.78 -5.13 -29.45
C PRO A 72 1.70 -5.90 -28.70
N LYS A 73 1.98 -7.11 -28.22
CA LYS A 73 1.05 -7.93 -27.42
C LYS A 73 1.25 -7.75 -25.89
N TRP A 74 2.23 -6.95 -25.47
CA TRP A 74 2.51 -6.66 -24.07
C TRP A 74 1.64 -5.51 -23.55
N ASN A 75 1.17 -5.59 -22.30
CA ASN A 75 0.53 -4.48 -21.60
C ASN A 75 1.61 -3.80 -20.73
N PRO A 76 2.16 -2.65 -21.17
CA PRO A 76 3.30 -2.03 -20.49
C PRO A 76 2.94 -1.32 -19.20
N ILE A 77 1.63 -1.16 -18.92
CA ILE A 77 1.13 -0.57 -17.69
C ILE A 77 -0.18 -1.21 -17.27
N ASN A 78 -0.34 -1.38 -15.95
CA ASN A 78 -1.57 -1.79 -15.28
C ASN A 78 -1.81 -0.85 -14.09
N ILE A 79 -2.73 0.08 -14.24
CA ILE A 79 -3.03 1.10 -13.22
C ILE A 79 -3.83 0.45 -12.09
N CYS A 80 -3.33 0.58 -10.86
CA CYS A 80 -3.81 -0.15 -9.71
C CYS A 80 -4.49 0.75 -8.70
N SER A 81 -5.81 0.68 -8.60
CA SER A 81 -6.59 1.40 -7.62
C SER A 81 -6.88 0.60 -6.34
N TYR A 82 -6.70 -0.72 -6.34
CA TYR A 82 -6.98 -1.50 -5.15
C TYR A 82 -6.10 -1.10 -3.95
N HIS A 83 -4.85 -0.72 -4.17
CA HIS A 83 -3.98 -0.18 -3.13
C HIS A 83 -4.49 1.14 -2.55
N LEU A 84 -5.15 1.96 -3.38
CA LEU A 84 -5.75 3.23 -2.91
C LEU A 84 -6.91 2.96 -1.96
N GLN A 85 -7.72 1.94 -2.26
CA GLN A 85 -8.82 1.52 -1.38
C GLN A 85 -8.28 0.96 -0.06
N GLU A 86 -7.21 0.17 -0.08
CA GLU A 86 -6.51 -0.28 1.12
C GLU A 86 -5.96 0.91 1.93
N ALA A 87 -5.55 1.99 1.27
CA ALA A 87 -5.13 3.24 1.89
C ALA A 87 -6.31 4.13 2.36
N GLY A 88 -7.54 3.68 2.19
CA GLY A 88 -8.75 4.34 2.67
C GLY A 88 -9.55 5.11 1.62
N ALA A 89 -9.27 4.95 0.32
CA ALA A 89 -10.04 5.59 -0.74
C ALA A 89 -11.52 5.20 -0.67
N THR A 90 -12.38 6.21 -0.86
CA THR A 90 -13.79 5.99 -1.17
C THR A 90 -13.95 5.54 -2.63
N PRO A 91 -15.09 4.97 -3.04
CA PRO A 91 -15.33 4.64 -4.44
C PRO A 91 -15.08 5.78 -5.42
N VAL A 92 -15.46 7.00 -5.06
CA VAL A 92 -15.22 8.23 -5.85
C VAL A 92 -13.72 8.51 -5.99
N GLN A 93 -12.98 8.46 -4.88
CA GLN A 93 -11.53 8.67 -4.87
C GLN A 93 -10.80 7.58 -5.65
N GLU A 94 -11.24 6.33 -5.53
CA GLU A 94 -10.65 5.21 -6.27
C GLU A 94 -10.76 5.44 -7.78
N ILE A 95 -11.95 5.79 -8.28
CA ILE A 95 -12.19 6.11 -9.70
C ILE A 95 -11.33 7.31 -10.13
N ALA A 96 -11.45 8.42 -9.43
CA ALA A 96 -10.81 9.68 -9.82
C ALA A 96 -9.28 9.58 -9.79
N PHE A 97 -8.70 8.99 -8.76
CA PHE A 97 -7.24 8.89 -8.64
C PHE A 97 -6.62 7.92 -9.64
N ALA A 98 -7.29 6.79 -9.93
CA ALA A 98 -6.82 5.88 -10.97
C ALA A 98 -6.94 6.50 -12.37
N LEU A 99 -8.04 7.17 -12.68
CA LEU A 99 -8.21 7.83 -13.98
C LEU A 99 -7.27 9.03 -14.14
N SER A 100 -7.01 9.81 -13.07
CA SER A 100 -6.02 10.90 -13.13
C SER A 100 -4.60 10.36 -13.36
N THR A 101 -4.27 9.19 -12.81
CA THR A 101 -3.01 8.49 -13.11
C THR A 101 -2.95 8.09 -14.58
N ALA A 102 -4.03 7.54 -15.13
CA ALA A 102 -4.12 7.17 -16.54
C ALA A 102 -3.94 8.39 -17.46
N VAL A 103 -4.58 9.50 -17.10
CA VAL A 103 -4.45 10.78 -17.82
C VAL A 103 -3.00 11.28 -17.78
N ALA A 104 -2.36 11.29 -16.62
CA ALA A 104 -0.96 11.72 -16.49
C ALA A 104 -0.01 10.88 -17.35
N VAL A 105 -0.23 9.56 -17.41
CA VAL A 105 0.55 8.65 -18.27
C VAL A 105 0.31 8.93 -19.74
N LEU A 106 -0.96 9.06 -20.17
CA LEU A 106 -1.29 9.31 -21.58
C LEU A 106 -0.81 10.69 -22.04
N ASP A 107 -0.93 11.72 -21.21
CA ASP A 107 -0.40 13.05 -21.51
C ASP A 107 1.13 13.01 -21.63
N SER A 108 1.83 12.33 -20.71
CA SER A 108 3.28 12.17 -20.77
C SER A 108 3.75 11.43 -22.04
N VAL A 109 3.04 10.37 -22.43
CA VAL A 109 3.34 9.62 -23.67
C VAL A 109 3.10 10.49 -24.90
N ARG A 110 1.98 11.20 -24.99
CA ARG A 110 1.66 12.11 -26.09
C ARG A 110 2.70 13.22 -26.22
N ASP A 111 3.01 13.87 -25.10
CA ASP A 111 3.86 15.06 -25.07
C ASP A 111 5.35 14.73 -25.21
N SER A 112 5.75 13.47 -25.00
CA SER A 112 7.12 13.00 -25.22
C SER A 112 7.56 13.02 -26.68
N GLY A 113 6.61 13.00 -27.63
CA GLY A 113 6.87 12.88 -29.06
C GLY A 113 7.44 11.53 -29.52
N GLN A 114 7.58 10.56 -28.60
CA GLN A 114 8.07 9.20 -28.92
C GLN A 114 7.00 8.31 -29.56
N VAL A 115 5.73 8.69 -29.42
CA VAL A 115 4.56 7.99 -29.97
C VAL A 115 3.79 8.96 -30.86
N THR A 116 3.48 8.55 -32.09
CA THR A 116 2.71 9.39 -33.01
C THR A 116 1.22 9.44 -32.64
N ALA A 117 0.48 10.42 -33.16
CA ALA A 117 -0.96 10.51 -32.97
C ALA A 117 -1.71 9.26 -33.46
N GLU A 118 -1.24 8.62 -34.53
CA GLU A 118 -1.81 7.39 -35.10
C GLU A 118 -1.53 6.17 -34.21
N GLN A 119 -0.45 6.18 -33.41
CA GLN A 119 -0.08 5.11 -32.51
C GLN A 119 -0.79 5.25 -31.13
N LEU A 120 -1.20 6.45 -30.75
CA LEU A 120 -1.80 6.71 -29.42
C LEU A 120 -3.03 5.80 -29.11
N PRO A 121 -3.94 5.50 -30.07
CA PRO A 121 -5.01 4.54 -29.83
C PRO A 121 -4.53 3.13 -29.46
N ALA A 122 -3.33 2.70 -29.94
CA ALA A 122 -2.73 1.43 -29.54
C ALA A 122 -2.19 1.48 -28.10
N VAL A 123 -1.68 2.63 -27.67
CA VAL A 123 -1.31 2.84 -26.25
C VAL A 123 -2.55 2.71 -25.35
N VAL A 124 -3.64 3.42 -25.69
CA VAL A 124 -4.90 3.36 -24.93
C VAL A 124 -5.41 1.92 -24.82
N GLU A 125 -5.39 1.17 -25.94
CA GLU A 125 -5.80 -0.24 -25.96
C GLU A 125 -4.96 -1.13 -25.04
N ARG A 126 -3.69 -0.78 -24.79
CA ARG A 126 -2.76 -1.57 -23.97
C ARG A 126 -2.73 -1.16 -22.51
N ILE A 127 -3.34 -0.04 -22.12
CA ILE A 127 -3.56 0.28 -20.71
C ILE A 127 -4.57 -0.70 -20.12
N SER A 128 -4.22 -1.28 -18.99
CA SER A 128 -5.12 -2.11 -18.20
C SER A 128 -5.21 -1.55 -16.78
N PHE A 129 -6.23 -2.00 -16.04
CA PHE A 129 -6.47 -1.56 -14.67
C PHE A 129 -6.56 -2.75 -13.74
N PHE A 130 -6.28 -2.53 -12.47
CA PHE A 130 -6.51 -3.49 -11.41
C PHE A 130 -7.18 -2.79 -10.25
N VAL A 131 -8.50 -2.98 -10.13
CA VAL A 131 -9.37 -2.25 -9.21
C VAL A 131 -9.74 -3.10 -8.01
N ASN A 132 -10.40 -2.53 -7.02
CA ASN A 132 -10.84 -3.22 -5.82
C ASN A 132 -12.34 -3.55 -5.86
N ALA A 133 -12.76 -4.56 -5.08
CA ALA A 133 -14.16 -4.81 -4.75
C ALA A 133 -14.31 -5.09 -3.25
N GLY A 134 -15.07 -4.26 -2.55
CA GLY A 134 -15.37 -4.39 -1.13
C GLY A 134 -16.74 -5.00 -0.85
N ILE A 135 -17.06 -5.16 0.43
CA ILE A 135 -18.26 -5.88 0.89
C ILE A 135 -19.60 -5.19 0.54
N ARG A 136 -19.57 -3.90 0.21
CA ARG A 136 -20.78 -3.17 -0.23
C ARG A 136 -21.08 -3.45 -1.70
N PHE A 137 -21.34 -4.70 -2.03
CA PHE A 137 -21.33 -5.23 -3.39
C PHE A 137 -22.24 -4.47 -4.39
N VAL A 138 -23.37 -3.90 -3.98
CA VAL A 138 -24.21 -3.07 -4.85
C VAL A 138 -23.48 -1.78 -5.25
N GLU A 139 -22.78 -1.16 -4.31
CA GLU A 139 -21.95 0.03 -4.57
C GLU A 139 -20.77 -0.32 -5.50
N GLU A 140 -20.17 -1.49 -5.33
CA GLU A 140 -19.10 -2.00 -6.19
C GLU A 140 -19.56 -2.26 -7.63
N VAL A 141 -20.75 -2.85 -7.82
CA VAL A 141 -21.37 -2.98 -9.14
C VAL A 141 -21.50 -1.61 -9.82
N CYS A 142 -21.98 -0.59 -9.09
CA CYS A 142 -22.13 0.77 -9.61
C CYS A 142 -20.77 1.41 -9.91
N LYS A 143 -19.76 1.19 -9.06
CA LYS A 143 -18.39 1.69 -9.26
C LYS A 143 -17.77 1.14 -10.54
N MET A 144 -17.89 -0.15 -10.82
CA MET A 144 -17.36 -0.76 -12.05
C MET A 144 -17.99 -0.15 -13.31
N ARG A 145 -19.31 0.11 -13.28
CA ARG A 145 -20.02 0.78 -14.37
C ARG A 145 -19.59 2.23 -14.55
N ALA A 146 -19.47 2.99 -13.45
CA ALA A 146 -19.02 4.37 -13.48
C ALA A 146 -17.59 4.50 -14.00
N PHE A 147 -16.71 3.58 -13.59
CA PHE A 147 -15.32 3.54 -14.05
C PHE A 147 -15.24 3.31 -15.56
N THR A 148 -16.04 2.36 -16.06
CA THR A 148 -16.12 2.04 -17.50
C THR A 148 -16.63 3.23 -18.32
N ALA A 149 -17.67 3.91 -17.85
CA ALA A 149 -18.24 5.07 -18.53
C ALA A 149 -17.24 6.23 -18.60
N LEU A 150 -16.61 6.59 -17.47
CA LEU A 150 -15.65 7.68 -17.42
C LEU A 150 -14.40 7.41 -18.27
N TRP A 151 -13.92 6.17 -18.30
CA TRP A 151 -12.79 5.80 -19.17
C TRP A 151 -13.12 5.95 -20.65
N ASP A 152 -14.32 5.52 -21.08
CA ASP A 152 -14.77 5.69 -22.46
C ASP A 152 -14.87 7.18 -22.83
N ASP A 153 -15.47 8.00 -21.96
CA ASP A 153 -15.57 9.45 -22.15
C ASP A 153 -14.18 10.10 -22.28
N ILE A 154 -13.28 9.86 -21.32
CA ILE A 154 -11.94 10.46 -21.30
C ILE A 154 -11.15 10.07 -22.56
N THR A 155 -11.15 8.81 -22.94
CA THR A 155 -10.37 8.34 -24.08
C THR A 155 -10.93 8.83 -25.41
N LYS A 156 -12.24 9.04 -25.49
CA LYS A 156 -12.91 9.62 -26.65
C LYS A 156 -12.71 11.14 -26.72
N GLU A 157 -12.98 11.86 -25.64
CA GLU A 157 -13.05 13.33 -25.65
C GLU A 157 -11.65 13.96 -25.57
N ARG A 158 -10.77 13.48 -24.68
CA ARG A 158 -9.43 14.07 -24.48
C ARG A 158 -8.40 13.56 -25.47
N TYR A 159 -8.48 12.29 -25.89
CA TYR A 159 -7.49 11.66 -26.75
C TYR A 159 -7.97 11.33 -28.17
N GLY A 160 -9.23 11.59 -28.49
CA GLY A 160 -9.79 11.46 -29.82
C GLY A 160 -9.83 10.01 -30.35
N VAL A 161 -9.82 9.01 -29.47
CA VAL A 161 -9.89 7.60 -29.87
C VAL A 161 -11.31 7.27 -30.35
N THR A 162 -11.48 7.08 -31.65
CA THR A 162 -12.81 6.84 -32.26
C THR A 162 -13.26 5.38 -32.17
N ASP A 163 -12.31 4.42 -32.19
CA ASP A 163 -12.62 2.99 -32.11
C ASP A 163 -13.04 2.59 -30.67
N ALA A 164 -14.32 2.24 -30.52
CA ALA A 164 -14.88 1.81 -29.23
C ALA A 164 -14.21 0.54 -28.66
N ALA A 165 -13.68 -0.34 -29.52
CA ALA A 165 -12.96 -1.53 -29.07
C ALA A 165 -11.67 -1.17 -28.34
N LYS A 166 -10.98 -0.12 -28.78
CA LYS A 166 -9.73 0.38 -28.17
C LYS A 166 -9.97 1.19 -26.90
N ARG A 167 -11.16 1.79 -26.73
CA ARG A 167 -11.57 2.53 -25.51
C ARG A 167 -12.09 1.62 -24.39
N ARG A 168 -12.26 0.33 -24.63
CA ARG A 168 -12.79 -0.58 -23.64
C ARG A 168 -11.93 -0.61 -22.38
N LEU A 169 -12.52 -0.35 -21.21
CA LEU A 169 -11.86 -0.54 -19.92
C LEU A 169 -11.49 -2.03 -19.75
N ARG A 170 -10.20 -2.31 -19.69
CA ARG A 170 -9.67 -3.66 -19.50
C ARG A 170 -9.14 -3.76 -18.08
N TYR A 171 -9.81 -4.50 -17.23
CA TYR A 171 -9.45 -4.54 -15.82
C TYR A 171 -9.59 -5.93 -15.20
N GLY A 172 -8.75 -6.19 -14.19
CA GLY A 172 -8.93 -7.22 -13.19
C GLY A 172 -9.39 -6.61 -11.88
N VAL A 173 -9.82 -7.45 -10.95
CA VAL A 173 -10.30 -7.02 -9.64
C VAL A 173 -9.58 -7.78 -8.55
N GLN A 174 -9.07 -7.05 -7.55
CA GLN A 174 -8.68 -7.57 -6.26
C GLN A 174 -9.87 -7.48 -5.31
N VAL A 175 -10.35 -8.59 -4.82
CA VAL A 175 -11.31 -8.62 -3.73
C VAL A 175 -10.63 -8.14 -2.44
N ASN A 176 -11.33 -7.34 -1.67
CA ASN A 176 -10.75 -6.55 -0.58
C ASN A 176 -10.28 -7.42 0.60
N SER A 177 -8.99 -7.35 0.92
CA SER A 177 -8.44 -7.98 2.13
C SER A 177 -8.56 -7.09 3.38
N LEU A 178 -8.73 -5.77 3.23
CA LEU A 178 -8.85 -4.83 4.36
C LEU A 178 -10.12 -5.07 5.20
N GLY A 179 -11.13 -5.71 4.62
CA GLY A 179 -12.37 -6.10 5.31
C GLY A 179 -12.26 -7.38 6.12
N LEU A 180 -11.18 -8.15 5.94
CA LEU A 180 -10.97 -9.40 6.66
C LEU A 180 -10.55 -9.12 8.11
N THR A 181 -10.98 -10.00 9.01
CA THR A 181 -10.75 -9.84 10.46
C THR A 181 -10.00 -11.03 11.03
N GLU A 182 -9.18 -10.76 12.05
CA GLU A 182 -8.54 -11.78 12.87
C GLU A 182 -9.57 -12.44 13.81
N ALA A 183 -10.49 -11.63 14.34
CA ALA A 183 -11.57 -12.10 15.19
C ALA A 183 -12.62 -12.85 14.36
N GLN A 184 -13.00 -14.04 14.81
CA GLN A 184 -13.95 -14.93 14.11
C GLN A 184 -13.58 -15.09 12.61
N PRO A 185 -12.39 -15.62 12.31
CA PRO A 185 -11.84 -15.63 10.93
C PRO A 185 -12.64 -16.47 9.95
N GLU A 186 -13.50 -17.39 10.42
CA GLU A 186 -14.44 -18.17 9.62
C GLU A 186 -15.37 -17.27 8.80
N ASN A 187 -15.75 -16.11 9.36
CA ASN A 187 -16.61 -15.14 8.67
C ASN A 187 -15.96 -14.52 7.45
N ASN A 188 -14.62 -14.59 7.33
CA ASN A 188 -13.90 -14.04 6.18
C ASN A 188 -14.27 -14.76 4.87
N VAL A 189 -14.55 -16.06 4.91
CA VAL A 189 -15.01 -16.80 3.72
C VAL A 189 -16.29 -16.18 3.16
N GLN A 190 -17.25 -15.86 4.04
CA GLN A 190 -18.53 -15.25 3.64
C GLN A 190 -18.31 -13.83 3.10
N ARG A 191 -17.41 -13.04 3.73
CA ARG A 191 -17.04 -11.70 3.24
C ARG A 191 -16.49 -11.75 1.84
N ILE A 192 -15.51 -12.62 1.59
CA ILE A 192 -14.88 -12.82 0.28
C ILE A 192 -15.92 -13.20 -0.78
N VAL A 193 -16.86 -14.11 -0.46
CA VAL A 193 -17.92 -14.50 -1.39
C VAL A 193 -18.84 -13.33 -1.73
N LEU A 194 -19.26 -12.53 -0.74
CA LEU A 194 -20.11 -11.35 -0.95
C LEU A 194 -19.39 -10.28 -1.79
N GLU A 195 -18.11 -10.05 -1.56
CA GLU A 195 -17.29 -9.13 -2.34
C GLU A 195 -17.10 -9.62 -3.79
N MET A 196 -16.90 -10.93 -3.98
CA MET A 196 -16.84 -11.56 -5.30
C MET A 196 -18.14 -11.38 -6.10
N LEU A 197 -19.30 -11.37 -5.44
CA LEU A 197 -20.58 -11.10 -6.10
C LEU A 197 -20.64 -9.70 -6.71
N GLY A 198 -20.04 -8.69 -6.07
CA GLY A 198 -19.93 -7.33 -6.62
C GLY A 198 -19.24 -7.28 -7.98
N VAL A 199 -18.33 -8.21 -8.24
CA VAL A 199 -17.61 -8.33 -9.52
C VAL A 199 -18.38 -9.19 -10.51
N THR A 200 -18.81 -10.39 -10.10
CA THR A 200 -19.39 -11.40 -11.00
C THR A 200 -20.78 -11.03 -11.50
N LEU A 201 -21.52 -10.22 -10.73
CA LEU A 201 -22.83 -9.70 -11.13
C LEU A 201 -22.74 -8.45 -12.04
N SER A 202 -21.57 -7.83 -12.16
CA SER A 202 -21.34 -6.65 -13.03
C SER A 202 -21.06 -7.04 -14.48
N LYS A 203 -22.01 -7.70 -15.16
CA LYS A 203 -21.77 -8.25 -16.50
C LYS A 203 -21.66 -7.19 -17.59
N GLN A 204 -22.29 -6.03 -17.47
CA GLN A 204 -22.13 -4.92 -18.40
C GLN A 204 -20.72 -4.29 -18.29
N ALA A 205 -20.18 -4.20 -17.07
CA ALA A 205 -18.83 -3.72 -16.80
C ALA A 205 -17.91 -4.91 -16.45
N ARG A 206 -17.79 -5.85 -17.36
CA ARG A 206 -17.19 -7.15 -17.11
C ARG A 206 -15.70 -7.09 -16.85
N ALA A 207 -15.26 -7.48 -15.64
CA ALA A 207 -13.86 -7.75 -15.33
C ALA A 207 -13.30 -8.95 -16.12
N ARG A 208 -12.01 -8.93 -16.41
CA ARG A 208 -11.29 -10.03 -17.10
C ARG A 208 -10.75 -11.08 -16.16
N ALA A 209 -10.45 -10.68 -14.94
CA ALA A 209 -9.90 -11.53 -13.91
C ALA A 209 -10.39 -11.08 -12.55
N ILE A 210 -10.42 -12.01 -11.61
CA ILE A 210 -10.67 -11.73 -10.19
C ILE A 210 -9.64 -12.47 -9.36
N GLN A 211 -9.07 -11.78 -8.38
CA GLN A 211 -8.18 -12.36 -7.39
C GLN A 211 -8.85 -12.28 -6.02
N LEU A 212 -8.93 -13.42 -5.33
CA LEU A 212 -9.45 -13.49 -3.98
C LEU A 212 -8.31 -13.60 -2.98
N PRO A 213 -8.39 -12.90 -1.83
CA PRO A 213 -7.46 -13.12 -0.72
C PRO A 213 -7.69 -14.52 -0.11
N ALA A 214 -6.73 -15.02 0.63
CA ALA A 214 -6.95 -16.17 1.49
C ALA A 214 -7.78 -15.77 2.71
N TRP A 215 -8.61 -16.66 3.21
CA TRP A 215 -9.49 -16.42 4.37
C TRP A 215 -8.70 -15.98 5.62
N ASN A 216 -7.46 -16.46 5.75
CA ASN A 216 -6.55 -16.22 6.87
C ASN A 216 -5.52 -15.11 6.62
N GLU A 217 -5.68 -14.30 5.59
CA GLU A 217 -4.74 -13.22 5.25
C GLU A 217 -4.57 -12.20 6.39
N ALA A 218 -5.62 -11.99 7.18
CA ALA A 218 -5.56 -11.15 8.38
C ALA A 218 -4.74 -11.77 9.53
N LEU A 219 -4.42 -13.06 9.47
CA LEU A 219 -3.64 -13.78 10.49
C LEU A 219 -2.15 -13.87 10.14
N GLY A 220 -1.77 -13.75 8.85
CA GLY A 220 -0.40 -13.85 8.38
C GLY A 220 -0.29 -14.41 6.96
N LEU A 221 0.89 -14.98 6.62
CA LEU A 221 1.13 -15.53 5.29
C LEU A 221 0.32 -16.82 5.06
N PRO A 222 -0.53 -16.86 4.01
CA PRO A 222 -1.37 -18.02 3.74
C PRO A 222 -0.54 -19.21 3.21
N ARG A 223 -0.97 -20.41 3.57
CA ARG A 223 -0.39 -21.67 3.07
C ARG A 223 -0.94 -22.00 1.68
N PRO A 224 -0.33 -22.91 0.94
CA PRO A 224 -0.82 -23.31 -0.39
C PRO A 224 -2.28 -23.79 -0.43
N TRP A 225 -2.75 -24.51 0.59
CA TRP A 225 -4.15 -24.97 0.63
C TRP A 225 -5.14 -23.84 0.92
N ASP A 226 -4.74 -22.79 1.63
CA ASP A 226 -5.57 -21.62 1.86
C ASP A 226 -5.82 -20.89 0.53
N GLN A 227 -4.79 -20.79 -0.32
CA GLN A 227 -4.91 -20.27 -1.68
C GLN A 227 -5.77 -21.17 -2.58
N GLN A 228 -5.65 -22.49 -2.44
CA GLN A 228 -6.51 -23.41 -3.17
C GLN A 228 -7.98 -23.21 -2.80
N TRP A 229 -8.29 -22.92 -1.54
CA TRP A 229 -9.65 -22.66 -1.10
C TRP A 229 -10.23 -21.41 -1.78
N SER A 230 -9.45 -20.34 -1.91
CA SER A 230 -9.85 -19.15 -2.67
C SER A 230 -10.21 -19.48 -4.13
N LEU A 231 -9.45 -20.37 -4.78
CA LEU A 231 -9.79 -20.86 -6.11
C LEU A 231 -11.09 -21.67 -6.11
N ARG A 232 -11.32 -22.49 -5.09
CA ARG A 232 -12.56 -23.29 -4.98
C ARG A 232 -13.79 -22.41 -4.79
N MET A 233 -13.73 -21.33 -4.03
CA MET A 233 -14.85 -20.39 -3.92
C MET A 233 -15.30 -19.86 -5.28
N GLN A 234 -14.37 -19.49 -6.16
CA GLN A 234 -14.69 -19.06 -7.53
C GLN A 234 -15.33 -20.19 -8.36
N GLN A 235 -14.80 -21.40 -8.24
CA GLN A 235 -15.29 -22.56 -8.99
C GLN A 235 -16.69 -23.01 -8.54
N VAL A 236 -16.97 -23.00 -7.24
CA VAL A 236 -18.31 -23.25 -6.70
C VAL A 236 -19.30 -22.23 -7.27
N LEU A 237 -18.95 -20.93 -7.25
CA LEU A 237 -19.80 -19.89 -7.81
C LEU A 237 -20.05 -20.10 -9.31
N ALA A 238 -19.02 -20.50 -10.07
CA ALA A 238 -19.13 -20.65 -11.52
C ALA A 238 -19.84 -21.94 -11.95
N TYR A 239 -19.65 -23.05 -11.23
CA TYR A 239 -20.12 -24.37 -11.67
C TYR A 239 -21.36 -24.89 -10.95
N GLU A 240 -21.66 -24.40 -9.75
CA GLU A 240 -22.77 -24.90 -8.94
C GLU A 240 -23.94 -23.89 -8.88
N THR A 241 -23.76 -22.66 -9.38
CA THR A 241 -24.81 -21.64 -9.46
C THR A 241 -25.21 -21.40 -10.92
N ASP A 242 -26.37 -20.76 -11.11
CA ASP A 242 -26.92 -20.38 -12.41
C ASP A 242 -26.40 -19.01 -12.95
N LEU A 243 -25.41 -18.42 -12.30
CA LEU A 243 -24.89 -17.09 -12.66
C LEU A 243 -24.40 -16.98 -14.11
N LEU A 244 -23.91 -18.07 -14.71
CA LEU A 244 -23.46 -18.08 -16.10
C LEU A 244 -24.60 -18.13 -17.12
N GLU A 245 -25.82 -18.47 -16.69
CA GLU A 245 -26.99 -18.66 -17.57
C GLU A 245 -27.65 -17.33 -17.93
N TYR A 246 -27.50 -16.30 -17.10
CA TYR A 246 -28.19 -15.02 -17.25
C TYR A 246 -27.28 -13.91 -17.71
N GLY A 247 -27.83 -12.87 -18.35
CA GLY A 247 -27.20 -11.61 -18.64
C GLY A 247 -26.99 -10.76 -17.37
N ASP A 248 -26.82 -9.45 -17.54
CA ASP A 248 -26.73 -8.53 -16.40
C ASP A 248 -28.10 -8.34 -15.75
N ILE A 249 -28.29 -8.91 -14.55
CA ILE A 249 -29.56 -8.89 -13.81
C ILE A 249 -29.90 -7.51 -13.23
N PHE A 250 -28.97 -6.57 -13.26
CA PHE A 250 -29.19 -5.18 -12.82
C PHE A 250 -29.48 -4.22 -13.97
N ASP A 251 -29.56 -4.72 -15.21
CA ASP A 251 -29.87 -3.91 -16.38
C ASP A 251 -31.27 -3.30 -16.26
N GLY A 252 -31.37 -1.97 -16.52
CA GLY A 252 -32.62 -1.21 -16.36
C GLY A 252 -33.05 -0.92 -14.91
N SER A 253 -32.22 -1.23 -13.91
CA SER A 253 -32.51 -0.88 -12.52
C SER A 253 -32.35 0.61 -12.27
N HIS A 254 -33.43 1.31 -11.93
CA HIS A 254 -33.40 2.74 -11.60
C HIS A 254 -32.45 3.07 -10.43
N VAL A 255 -32.32 2.19 -9.45
CA VAL A 255 -31.44 2.37 -8.29
C VAL A 255 -29.99 2.32 -8.73
N ILE A 256 -29.63 1.34 -9.54
CA ILE A 256 -28.27 1.19 -10.07
C ILE A 256 -27.91 2.37 -10.96
N GLU A 257 -28.78 2.74 -11.91
CA GLU A 257 -28.54 3.86 -12.84
C GLU A 257 -28.35 5.20 -12.09
N ALA A 258 -29.20 5.47 -11.11
CA ALA A 258 -29.07 6.68 -10.28
C ALA A 258 -27.74 6.70 -9.49
N LYS A 259 -27.33 5.58 -8.90
CA LYS A 259 -26.07 5.50 -8.16
C LYS A 259 -24.86 5.61 -9.09
N VAL A 260 -24.90 5.02 -10.28
CA VAL A 260 -23.86 5.16 -11.30
C VAL A 260 -23.72 6.62 -11.73
N ALA A 261 -24.82 7.30 -12.02
CA ALA A 261 -24.82 8.72 -12.39
C ALA A 261 -24.21 9.61 -11.29
N SER A 262 -24.56 9.36 -10.02
CA SER A 262 -23.93 10.06 -8.89
C SER A 262 -22.43 9.83 -8.82
N LEU A 263 -21.97 8.57 -8.91
CA LEU A 263 -20.54 8.24 -8.86
C LEU A 263 -19.76 8.88 -10.03
N VAL A 264 -20.36 8.90 -11.22
CA VAL A 264 -19.75 9.55 -12.40
C VAL A 264 -19.61 11.06 -12.16
N ALA A 265 -20.65 11.73 -11.66
CA ALA A 265 -20.61 13.16 -11.39
C ALA A 265 -19.58 13.53 -10.32
N ASP A 266 -19.60 12.82 -9.19
CA ASP A 266 -18.69 13.07 -8.06
C ASP A 266 -17.23 12.78 -8.44
N ALA A 267 -16.97 11.71 -9.21
CA ALA A 267 -15.63 11.37 -9.66
C ALA A 267 -15.12 12.37 -10.72
N ARG A 268 -15.98 12.89 -11.58
CA ARG A 268 -15.62 13.93 -12.55
C ARG A 268 -15.25 15.23 -11.84
N GLU A 269 -15.98 15.64 -10.82
CA GLU A 269 -15.62 16.81 -9.99
C GLU A 269 -14.25 16.65 -9.33
N GLU A 270 -13.91 15.47 -8.82
CA GLU A 270 -12.61 15.19 -8.22
C GLU A 270 -11.48 15.16 -9.28
N LEU A 271 -11.75 14.62 -10.48
CA LEU A 271 -10.83 14.68 -11.61
C LEU A 271 -10.54 16.12 -12.04
N ASP A 272 -11.57 16.95 -12.19
CA ASP A 272 -11.43 18.36 -12.56
C ASP A 272 -10.61 19.13 -11.53
N ARG A 273 -10.77 18.81 -10.24
CA ARG A 273 -10.00 19.39 -9.15
C ARG A 273 -8.51 19.02 -9.25
N ILE A 274 -8.20 17.77 -9.57
CA ILE A 274 -6.83 17.30 -9.76
C ILE A 274 -6.21 17.94 -11.01
N ASP A 275 -6.95 18.02 -12.11
CA ASP A 275 -6.51 18.68 -13.35
C ASP A 275 -6.19 20.17 -13.09
N ALA A 276 -7.03 20.87 -12.33
CA ALA A 276 -6.80 22.26 -11.95
C ALA A 276 -5.55 22.49 -11.09
N MET A 277 -5.07 21.46 -10.39
CA MET A 277 -3.79 21.49 -9.65
C MET A 277 -2.56 21.27 -10.53
N GLY A 278 -2.74 20.90 -11.81
CA GLY A 278 -1.67 20.51 -12.71
C GLY A 278 -1.53 19.00 -12.90
N GLY A 279 -2.58 18.24 -12.59
CA GLY A 279 -2.66 16.79 -12.80
C GLY A 279 -2.15 15.95 -11.62
N ALA A 280 -2.12 14.63 -11.83
CA ALA A 280 -1.83 13.67 -10.76
C ALA A 280 -0.44 13.86 -10.12
N VAL A 281 0.59 14.21 -10.89
CA VAL A 281 1.95 14.43 -10.35
C VAL A 281 1.96 15.59 -9.36
N ALA A 282 1.40 16.75 -9.74
CA ALA A 282 1.31 17.91 -8.87
C ALA A 282 0.43 17.64 -7.63
N ALA A 283 -0.65 16.87 -7.77
CA ALA A 283 -1.51 16.47 -6.67
C ALA A 283 -0.81 15.49 -5.69
N VAL A 284 0.13 14.67 -6.17
CA VAL A 284 1.01 13.84 -5.33
C VAL A 284 2.03 14.71 -4.59
N GLU A 285 2.74 15.57 -5.31
CA GLU A 285 3.81 16.43 -4.76
C GLU A 285 3.29 17.43 -3.72
N SER A 286 2.09 17.99 -3.94
CA SER A 286 1.41 18.86 -2.97
C SER A 286 0.88 18.11 -1.74
N GLY A 287 0.86 16.76 -1.76
CA GLY A 287 0.26 15.94 -0.72
C GLY A 287 -1.27 15.92 -0.71
N TYR A 288 -1.93 16.51 -1.71
CA TYR A 288 -3.39 16.57 -1.79
C TYR A 288 -4.03 15.18 -1.78
N MET A 289 -3.66 14.32 -2.74
CA MET A 289 -4.22 12.97 -2.85
C MET A 289 -3.96 12.14 -1.59
N LYS A 290 -2.74 12.19 -1.05
CA LYS A 290 -2.38 11.48 0.18
C LYS A 290 -3.19 11.97 1.38
N GLY A 291 -3.36 13.27 1.54
CA GLY A 291 -4.19 13.87 2.60
C GLY A 291 -5.66 13.44 2.51
N ARG A 292 -6.21 13.32 1.29
CA ARG A 292 -7.57 12.82 1.05
C ARG A 292 -7.73 11.36 1.50
N LEU A 293 -6.76 10.49 1.17
CA LEU A 293 -6.76 9.08 1.60
C LEU A 293 -6.68 8.95 3.12
N VAL A 294 -5.77 9.68 3.76
CA VAL A 294 -5.62 9.67 5.23
C VAL A 294 -6.91 10.14 5.90
N SER A 295 -7.54 11.20 5.40
CA SER A 295 -8.80 11.72 5.95
C SER A 295 -9.95 10.70 5.85
N SER A 296 -10.17 10.11 4.67
CA SER A 296 -11.25 9.15 4.47
C SER A 296 -11.03 7.85 5.26
N HIS A 297 -9.77 7.41 5.43
CA HIS A 297 -9.45 6.28 6.30
C HIS A 297 -9.75 6.59 7.78
N SER A 298 -9.37 7.78 8.25
CA SER A 298 -9.68 8.23 9.62
C SER A 298 -11.20 8.30 9.85
N ASP A 299 -11.97 8.80 8.87
CA ASP A 299 -13.43 8.83 8.93
C ASP A 299 -14.05 7.41 9.00
N ARG A 300 -13.49 6.47 8.24
CA ARG A 300 -13.92 5.06 8.31
C ARG A 300 -13.65 4.46 9.69
N ARG A 301 -12.45 4.65 10.25
CA ARG A 301 -12.11 4.17 11.60
C ARG A 301 -13.04 4.75 12.66
N ARG A 302 -13.29 6.05 12.63
CA ARG A 302 -14.22 6.71 13.55
C ARG A 302 -15.61 6.09 13.53
N ARG A 303 -16.15 5.77 12.33
CA ARG A 303 -17.44 5.08 12.21
C ARG A 303 -17.42 3.66 12.77
N MET A 304 -16.28 2.97 12.68
CA MET A 304 -16.10 1.67 13.33
C MET A 304 -16.04 1.81 14.86
N GLU A 305 -15.25 2.73 15.37
CA GLU A 305 -15.08 2.99 16.82
C GLU A 305 -16.40 3.45 17.47
N SER A 306 -17.18 4.28 16.79
CA SER A 306 -18.51 4.73 17.26
C SER A 306 -19.62 3.67 17.12
N GLY A 307 -19.38 2.55 16.44
CA GLY A 307 -20.39 1.54 16.16
C GLY A 307 -21.37 1.92 15.03
N GLU A 308 -21.20 3.07 14.37
CA GLU A 308 -21.98 3.44 13.18
C GLU A 308 -21.73 2.44 12.03
N GLN A 309 -20.48 2.06 11.81
CA GLN A 309 -20.12 0.96 10.93
C GLN A 309 -19.90 -0.30 11.76
N ARG A 310 -20.82 -1.25 11.65
CA ARG A 310 -20.76 -2.52 12.37
C ARG A 310 -19.94 -3.56 11.62
N ILE A 311 -19.04 -4.25 12.33
CA ILE A 311 -18.24 -5.35 11.83
C ILE A 311 -18.40 -6.51 12.79
N VAL A 312 -18.99 -7.61 12.32
CA VAL A 312 -19.25 -8.81 13.10
C VAL A 312 -17.92 -9.39 13.62
N GLY A 313 -17.87 -9.68 14.90
CA GLY A 313 -16.69 -10.20 15.57
C GLY A 313 -15.71 -9.12 16.06
N VAL A 314 -15.83 -7.85 15.58
CA VAL A 314 -14.91 -6.76 15.93
C VAL A 314 -15.55 -5.76 16.88
N ASN A 315 -16.66 -5.14 16.49
CA ASN A 315 -17.37 -4.15 17.30
C ASN A 315 -18.86 -4.47 17.50
N THR A 316 -19.29 -5.65 17.04
CA THR A 316 -20.63 -6.19 17.28
C THR A 316 -20.58 -7.72 17.24
N LEU A 317 -21.41 -8.41 18.03
CA LEU A 317 -21.46 -9.87 18.14
C LEU A 317 -20.06 -10.46 18.40
N THR A 318 -19.38 -9.91 19.39
CA THR A 318 -17.98 -10.25 19.72
C THR A 318 -17.84 -11.52 20.55
N GLU A 319 -18.92 -12.01 21.15
CA GLU A 319 -18.92 -13.28 21.90
C GLU A 319 -18.79 -14.47 20.92
N HIS A 320 -17.84 -15.34 21.15
CA HIS A 320 -17.61 -16.55 20.33
C HIS A 320 -16.82 -17.60 21.11
N GLU A 321 -16.99 -18.86 20.72
CA GLU A 321 -16.07 -19.93 21.11
C GLU A 321 -14.74 -19.78 20.34
N PRO A 322 -13.61 -20.22 20.91
CA PRO A 322 -12.33 -20.20 20.21
C PRO A 322 -12.40 -20.93 18.87
N SER A 323 -11.86 -20.32 17.82
CA SER A 323 -11.87 -20.93 16.48
C SER A 323 -10.90 -22.10 16.41
N PRO A 324 -11.33 -23.31 16.05
CA PRO A 324 -10.41 -24.43 15.83
C PRO A 324 -9.44 -24.20 14.66
N LEU A 325 -9.72 -23.22 13.79
CA LEU A 325 -8.82 -22.85 12.70
C LEU A 325 -7.61 -22.03 13.21
N THR A 326 -7.68 -21.50 14.42
CA THR A 326 -6.63 -20.66 15.02
C THR A 326 -6.00 -21.27 16.28
N GLU A 327 -6.41 -22.48 16.69
CA GLU A 327 -5.84 -23.15 17.87
C GLU A 327 -4.32 -23.35 17.80
N ASN A 328 -3.76 -23.51 16.57
CA ASN A 328 -2.33 -23.63 16.30
C ASN A 328 -1.90 -22.60 15.28
N LEU A 329 -1.94 -21.29 15.63
CA LEU A 329 -1.53 -20.21 14.73
C LEU A 329 -0.13 -20.41 14.12
N GLY A 330 0.82 -21.00 14.85
CA GLY A 330 2.14 -21.33 14.34
C GLY A 330 2.12 -22.30 13.15
N GLU A 331 1.10 -23.14 13.03
CA GLU A 331 0.88 -24.05 11.90
C GLU A 331 -0.09 -23.47 10.86
N ALA A 332 -0.84 -22.43 11.23
CA ALA A 332 -1.84 -21.79 10.37
C ALA A 332 -1.27 -20.75 9.41
N ILE A 333 -0.01 -20.36 9.57
CA ILE A 333 0.68 -19.39 8.71
C ILE A 333 2.02 -19.98 8.20
N MET A 334 2.43 -19.55 7.02
CA MET A 334 3.71 -19.93 6.45
C MET A 334 4.84 -19.11 7.09
N ARG A 335 5.92 -19.78 7.50
CA ARG A 335 7.17 -19.13 7.93
C ARG A 335 8.23 -19.30 6.83
N VAL A 336 8.96 -18.21 6.56
CA VAL A 336 10.07 -18.25 5.59
C VAL A 336 11.31 -18.85 6.28
N ASP A 337 11.96 -19.82 5.61
CA ASP A 337 13.20 -20.38 6.09
C ASP A 337 14.32 -19.32 6.01
N PRO A 338 15.02 -19.01 7.13
CA PRO A 338 16.14 -18.07 7.13
C PRO A 338 17.27 -18.42 6.15
N ALA A 339 17.43 -19.70 5.80
CA ALA A 339 18.42 -20.15 4.83
C ALA A 339 18.18 -19.58 3.42
N VAL A 340 16.94 -19.22 3.07
CA VAL A 340 16.59 -18.65 1.75
C VAL A 340 17.29 -17.32 1.51
N GLU A 341 17.40 -16.47 2.53
CA GLU A 341 18.09 -15.18 2.44
C GLU A 341 19.60 -15.40 2.13
N GLN A 342 20.24 -16.29 2.88
CA GLN A 342 21.66 -16.58 2.66
C GLN A 342 21.91 -17.15 1.26
N GLN A 343 21.06 -18.07 0.78
CA GLN A 343 21.14 -18.61 -0.58
C GLN A 343 21.03 -17.53 -1.66
N ALA A 344 20.13 -16.53 -1.46
CA ALA A 344 19.98 -15.43 -2.39
C ALA A 344 21.23 -14.52 -2.41
N ILE A 345 21.83 -14.24 -1.24
CA ILE A 345 23.08 -13.48 -1.11
C ILE A 345 24.23 -14.20 -1.81
N ASP A 346 24.41 -15.49 -1.55
CA ASP A 346 25.47 -16.29 -2.15
C ASP A 346 25.33 -16.36 -3.67
N SER A 347 24.10 -16.53 -4.18
CA SER A 347 23.82 -16.55 -5.62
C SER A 347 24.13 -15.20 -6.28
N LEU A 348 23.79 -14.09 -5.62
CA LEU A 348 24.10 -12.75 -6.11
C LEU A 348 25.61 -12.50 -6.18
N GLN A 349 26.34 -12.95 -5.15
CA GLN A 349 27.80 -12.80 -5.14
C GLN A 349 28.45 -13.63 -6.24
N ALA A 350 28.03 -14.88 -6.40
CA ALA A 350 28.53 -15.75 -7.47
C ALA A 350 28.25 -15.15 -8.87
N TRP A 351 27.09 -14.53 -9.06
CA TRP A 351 26.75 -13.80 -10.30
C TRP A 351 27.71 -12.64 -10.55
N ARG A 352 28.00 -11.82 -9.54
CA ARG A 352 28.92 -10.69 -9.66
C ARG A 352 30.35 -11.11 -9.96
N ASP A 353 30.79 -12.20 -9.40
CA ASP A 353 32.16 -12.72 -9.59
C ASP A 353 32.37 -13.33 -10.99
N ALA A 354 31.29 -13.79 -11.64
CA ALA A 354 31.34 -14.49 -12.93
C ALA A 354 31.19 -13.56 -14.16
N ARG A 355 30.70 -12.33 -13.99
CA ARG A 355 30.44 -11.40 -15.10
C ARG A 355 31.65 -10.56 -15.48
N ASP A 356 31.64 -9.97 -16.70
CA ASP A 356 32.64 -9.01 -17.14
C ASP A 356 32.40 -7.63 -16.51
N SER A 357 33.31 -7.20 -15.64
CA SER A 357 33.20 -5.93 -14.93
C SER A 357 33.32 -4.71 -15.83
N GLU A 358 34.11 -4.80 -16.93
CA GLU A 358 34.29 -3.69 -17.86
C GLU A 358 33.02 -3.46 -18.70
N GLU A 359 32.38 -4.53 -19.16
CA GLU A 359 31.09 -4.44 -19.86
C GLU A 359 29.99 -3.85 -18.96
N VAL A 360 29.98 -4.24 -17.67
CA VAL A 360 29.05 -3.69 -16.68
C VAL A 360 29.26 -2.18 -16.48
N GLU A 361 30.52 -1.73 -16.31
CA GLU A 361 30.84 -0.32 -16.13
C GLU A 361 30.44 0.50 -17.37
N GLN A 362 30.73 0.02 -18.57
CA GLN A 362 30.34 0.67 -19.82
C GLN A 362 28.82 0.77 -19.97
N ALA A 363 28.07 -0.29 -19.66
CA ALA A 363 26.60 -0.30 -19.73
C ALA A 363 25.99 0.67 -18.72
N LEU A 364 26.47 0.72 -17.48
CA LEU A 364 26.03 1.66 -16.46
C LEU A 364 26.35 3.11 -16.81
N ALA A 365 27.53 3.37 -17.37
CA ALA A 365 27.91 4.71 -17.85
C ALA A 365 26.99 5.19 -19.00
N ARG A 366 26.66 4.30 -19.95
CA ARG A 366 25.67 4.56 -20.99
C ARG A 366 24.30 4.89 -20.40
N LEU A 367 23.82 4.07 -19.45
CA LEU A 367 22.53 4.27 -18.79
C LEU A 367 22.46 5.66 -18.11
N ALA A 368 23.49 6.03 -17.37
CA ALA A 368 23.56 7.35 -16.72
C ALA A 368 23.61 8.49 -17.73
N GLY A 369 24.35 8.33 -18.84
CA GLY A 369 24.43 9.32 -19.92
C GLY A 369 23.09 9.49 -20.65
N ASP A 370 22.39 8.40 -20.95
CA ASP A 370 21.06 8.45 -21.56
C ASP A 370 20.01 9.02 -20.58
N ALA A 371 20.13 8.75 -19.27
CA ALA A 371 19.27 9.32 -18.24
C ALA A 371 19.40 10.86 -18.12
N ALA A 372 20.61 11.39 -18.35
CA ALA A 372 20.87 12.83 -18.36
C ALA A 372 20.44 13.52 -19.66
N SER A 373 19.89 12.79 -20.65
CA SER A 373 19.41 13.29 -21.94
C SER A 373 17.94 12.91 -22.15
N ASP A 374 17.37 13.24 -23.31
CA ASP A 374 15.98 12.88 -23.67
C ASP A 374 15.87 11.52 -24.38
N ARG A 375 16.94 10.69 -24.36
CA ARG A 375 16.91 9.38 -25.00
C ARG A 375 16.04 8.40 -24.22
N ASN A 376 15.37 7.50 -24.94
CA ASN A 376 14.63 6.40 -24.35
C ASN A 376 15.56 5.46 -23.58
N LEU A 377 15.23 5.18 -22.33
CA LEU A 377 16.08 4.42 -21.40
C LEU A 377 15.98 2.89 -21.57
N MET A 378 15.03 2.40 -22.37
CA MET A 378 14.84 0.96 -22.52
C MET A 378 16.03 0.27 -23.17
N GLU A 379 16.62 0.88 -24.22
CA GLU A 379 17.79 0.32 -24.90
C GLU A 379 19.04 0.27 -24.01
N ALA A 380 19.26 1.31 -23.20
CA ALA A 380 20.34 1.30 -22.21
C ALA A 380 20.11 0.28 -21.10
N SER A 381 18.85 0.08 -20.68
CA SER A 381 18.48 -0.94 -19.71
C SER A 381 18.67 -2.36 -20.26
N LEU A 382 18.36 -2.60 -21.55
CA LEU A 382 18.66 -3.87 -22.23
C LEU A 382 20.17 -4.14 -22.31
N ALA A 383 20.98 -3.12 -22.60
CA ALA A 383 22.44 -3.25 -22.59
C ALA A 383 22.95 -3.63 -21.18
N CYS A 384 22.40 -3.01 -20.14
CA CYS A 384 22.71 -3.36 -18.76
C CYS A 384 22.33 -4.83 -18.44
N ALA A 385 21.15 -5.28 -18.90
CA ALA A 385 20.69 -6.65 -18.67
C ALA A 385 21.63 -7.67 -19.32
N ARG A 386 22.03 -7.44 -20.59
CA ARG A 386 22.97 -8.29 -21.31
C ARG A 386 24.37 -8.32 -20.69
N ALA A 387 24.83 -7.21 -20.10
CA ALA A 387 26.12 -7.13 -19.39
C ALA A 387 26.08 -7.75 -17.99
N GLY A 388 24.93 -8.20 -17.49
CA GLY A 388 24.82 -8.82 -16.18
C GLY A 388 24.76 -7.82 -15.01
N VAL A 389 24.31 -6.58 -15.24
CA VAL A 389 24.06 -5.58 -14.20
C VAL A 389 23.00 -6.12 -13.24
N THR A 390 23.11 -5.78 -11.95
CA THR A 390 22.12 -6.14 -10.94
C THR A 390 21.06 -5.05 -10.78
N THR A 391 19.90 -5.39 -10.21
CA THR A 391 18.80 -4.43 -9.93
C THR A 391 19.30 -3.23 -9.11
N GLY A 392 20.14 -3.50 -8.09
CA GLY A 392 20.69 -2.44 -7.24
C GLY A 392 21.62 -1.49 -7.98
N GLU A 393 22.48 -2.01 -8.86
CA GLU A 393 23.40 -1.20 -9.66
C GLU A 393 22.67 -0.35 -10.70
N TRP A 394 21.68 -0.92 -11.41
CA TRP A 394 20.79 -0.19 -12.30
C TRP A 394 20.08 0.96 -11.59
N ALA A 395 19.47 0.68 -10.44
CA ALA A 395 18.76 1.67 -9.65
C ALA A 395 19.71 2.76 -9.11
N GLN A 396 20.93 2.39 -8.70
CA GLN A 396 21.91 3.34 -8.20
C GLN A 396 22.44 4.27 -9.29
N ALA A 397 22.69 3.76 -10.49
CA ALA A 397 23.10 4.56 -11.63
C ALA A 397 22.04 5.63 -11.98
N LEU A 398 20.77 5.24 -12.02
CA LEU A 398 19.67 6.20 -12.25
C LEU A 398 19.44 7.15 -11.07
N ARG A 399 19.62 6.69 -9.81
CA ARG A 399 19.49 7.54 -8.63
C ARG A 399 20.56 8.66 -8.62
N SER A 400 21.75 8.39 -9.13
CA SER A 400 22.80 9.40 -9.24
C SER A 400 22.43 10.56 -10.18
N VAL A 401 21.51 10.32 -11.14
CA VAL A 401 21.04 11.33 -12.11
C VAL A 401 19.71 11.95 -11.67
N PHE A 402 18.75 11.13 -11.24
CA PHE A 402 17.39 11.56 -10.91
C PHE A 402 17.22 12.07 -9.47
N GLY A 403 18.16 11.72 -8.59
CA GLY A 403 18.08 12.02 -7.16
C GLY A 403 17.13 11.09 -6.40
N GLU A 404 16.98 11.41 -5.11
CA GLU A 404 16.10 10.73 -4.18
C GLU A 404 14.85 11.59 -3.90
N TYR A 405 13.80 10.95 -3.43
CA TYR A 405 12.53 11.62 -3.12
C TYR A 405 11.88 11.03 -1.87
N ARG A 406 11.26 11.90 -1.08
CA ARG A 406 10.38 11.52 0.03
C ARG A 406 8.99 12.09 -0.22
N ALA A 407 8.01 11.22 -0.38
CA ALA A 407 6.63 11.62 -0.60
C ALA A 407 6.02 12.27 0.66
N PRO A 408 5.10 13.25 0.51
CA PRO A 408 4.34 13.80 1.62
C PRO A 408 3.58 12.70 2.38
N THR A 409 3.57 12.79 3.72
CA THR A 409 2.93 11.78 4.58
C THR A 409 1.42 11.96 4.74
N GLY A 410 0.89 13.12 4.39
CA GLY A 410 -0.55 13.44 4.48
C GLY A 410 -1.10 13.63 5.89
N ILE A 411 -0.27 13.51 6.93
CA ILE A 411 -0.71 13.63 8.33
C ILE A 411 -0.94 15.06 8.82
N SER A 412 -0.61 16.06 8.04
CA SER A 412 -0.76 17.50 8.39
C SER A 412 -2.20 18.03 8.23
N GLY A 413 -3.12 17.25 7.69
CA GLY A 413 -4.52 17.63 7.47
C GLY A 413 -5.30 17.87 8.77
N THR A 414 -6.28 18.79 8.75
CA THR A 414 -7.17 19.09 9.89
C THR A 414 -8.20 17.99 10.09
N VAL A 415 -8.36 17.51 11.33
CA VAL A 415 -9.35 16.49 11.71
C VAL A 415 -10.69 17.14 12.09
N GLY A 416 -11.80 16.48 11.77
CA GLY A 416 -13.14 16.92 12.06
C GLY A 416 -13.48 16.99 13.57
N ALA A 417 -14.36 17.90 13.95
CA ALA A 417 -14.69 18.22 15.34
C ALA A 417 -15.20 17.04 16.21
N GLY A 418 -15.75 15.98 15.60
CA GLY A 418 -16.33 14.85 16.33
C GLY A 418 -15.32 13.94 17.04
N HIS A 419 -14.11 13.78 16.48
CA HIS A 419 -13.06 12.94 17.07
C HIS A 419 -12.44 13.59 18.33
N ARG A 420 -12.47 14.91 18.42
CA ARG A 420 -11.94 15.64 19.58
C ARG A 420 -12.64 15.31 20.89
N ALA A 421 -13.93 15.02 20.88
CA ALA A 421 -14.68 14.74 22.09
C ALA A 421 -14.30 13.36 22.72
N ALA A 422 -14.12 12.34 21.91
CA ALA A 422 -13.71 11.02 22.38
C ALA A 422 -12.26 11.01 22.91
N LEU A 423 -11.38 11.79 22.31
CA LEU A 423 -9.97 11.92 22.72
C LEU A 423 -9.75 12.89 23.89
N GLU A 424 -10.76 13.65 24.32
CA GLU A 424 -10.59 14.68 25.34
C GLU A 424 -9.99 14.16 26.66
N PRO A 425 -10.39 12.99 27.22
CA PRO A 425 -9.73 12.44 28.40
C PRO A 425 -8.24 12.14 28.18
N VAL A 426 -7.88 11.65 26.99
CA VAL A 426 -6.48 11.35 26.63
C VAL A 426 -5.70 12.64 26.46
N ARG A 427 -6.29 13.67 25.83
CA ARG A 427 -5.68 15.00 25.69
C ARG A 427 -5.36 15.64 27.04
N VAL A 428 -6.28 15.56 27.97
CA VAL A 428 -6.06 16.03 29.35
C VAL A 428 -4.88 15.28 29.99
N ALA A 429 -4.81 13.96 29.82
CA ALA A 429 -3.72 13.14 30.34
C ALA A 429 -2.36 13.49 29.68
N VAL A 430 -2.34 13.70 28.35
CA VAL A 430 -1.14 14.14 27.61
C VAL A 430 -0.67 15.51 28.12
N GLU A 431 -1.59 16.47 28.26
CA GLU A 431 -1.29 17.82 28.72
C GLU A 431 -0.78 17.83 30.17
N GLN A 432 -1.41 17.04 31.05
CA GLN A 432 -0.98 16.89 32.41
C GLN A 432 0.43 16.28 32.49
N THR A 433 0.69 15.21 31.74
CA THR A 433 1.99 14.54 31.70
C THR A 433 3.06 15.47 31.13
N SER A 434 2.73 16.25 30.10
CA SER A 434 3.63 17.26 29.54
C SER A 434 4.02 18.33 30.56
N ARG A 435 3.07 18.80 31.38
CA ARG A 435 3.36 19.75 32.47
C ARG A 435 4.24 19.14 33.57
N GLU A 436 3.98 17.89 33.94
CA GLU A 436 4.75 17.17 34.97
C GLU A 436 6.20 16.92 34.53
N LEU A 437 6.43 16.66 33.24
CA LEU A 437 7.76 16.49 32.64
C LEU A 437 8.44 17.82 32.26
N GLY A 438 7.68 18.92 32.20
CA GLY A 438 8.19 20.24 31.81
C GLY A 438 8.46 20.38 30.30
N THR A 439 8.00 19.42 29.50
CA THR A 439 8.14 19.43 28.03
C THR A 439 6.93 18.80 27.39
N LYS A 440 6.66 19.15 26.11
CA LYS A 440 5.58 18.54 25.34
C LYS A 440 5.91 17.08 25.05
N LEU A 441 4.92 16.19 25.23
CA LEU A 441 5.13 14.77 24.90
C LEU A 441 5.37 14.57 23.41
N ARG A 442 6.49 13.93 23.07
CA ARG A 442 6.90 13.58 21.71
C ARG A 442 6.79 12.09 21.47
N LEU A 443 6.08 11.72 20.41
CA LEU A 443 5.95 10.33 19.96
C LEU A 443 6.59 10.19 18.58
N LEU A 444 7.63 9.36 18.48
CA LEU A 444 8.15 8.93 17.19
C LEU A 444 7.33 7.74 16.69
N VAL A 445 6.67 7.90 15.56
CA VAL A 445 6.03 6.79 14.84
C VAL A 445 6.95 6.40 13.69
N ALA A 446 7.43 5.17 13.70
CA ALA A 446 8.43 4.69 12.78
C ALA A 446 8.03 3.34 12.16
N LYS A 447 8.47 3.12 10.91
CA LYS A 447 8.24 1.88 10.20
C LYS A 447 9.57 1.34 9.69
N PRO A 448 10.18 0.40 10.47
CA PRO A 448 11.47 -0.18 10.09
C PRO A 448 11.33 -1.21 8.97
N GLY A 449 12.44 -1.45 8.26
CA GLY A 449 12.56 -2.47 7.23
C GLY A 449 11.89 -2.11 5.91
N LEU A 450 11.65 -3.11 5.07
CA LEU A 450 11.20 -2.92 3.69
C LEU A 450 9.68 -2.94 3.50
N ASP A 451 8.91 -3.11 4.57
CA ASP A 451 7.45 -3.14 4.52
C ASP A 451 6.87 -1.79 4.06
N GLY A 452 6.11 -1.80 2.97
CA GLY A 452 5.52 -0.61 2.34
C GLY A 452 4.14 -0.22 2.86
N HIS A 453 3.52 -0.97 3.78
CA HIS A 453 2.16 -0.70 4.26
C HIS A 453 2.14 0.45 5.29
N SER A 454 2.02 1.71 4.83
CA SER A 454 2.09 2.89 5.71
C SER A 454 0.83 3.18 6.52
N ASN A 455 -0.32 2.63 6.13
CA ASN A 455 -1.65 3.04 6.61
C ASN A 455 -1.81 2.95 8.12
N GLY A 456 -1.38 1.84 8.75
CA GLY A 456 -1.47 1.66 10.19
C GLY A 456 -0.66 2.71 10.96
N ALA A 457 0.58 2.94 10.55
CA ALA A 457 1.46 3.95 11.15
C ALA A 457 0.89 5.37 11.00
N GLU A 458 0.33 5.68 9.84
CA GLU A 458 -0.31 6.98 9.56
C GLU A 458 -1.51 7.23 10.47
N GLN A 459 -2.36 6.22 10.67
CA GLN A 459 -3.52 6.34 11.55
C GLN A 459 -3.12 6.53 13.02
N VAL A 460 -2.10 5.83 13.49
CA VAL A 460 -1.52 6.02 14.84
C VAL A 460 -0.94 7.43 14.96
N ALA A 461 -0.20 7.91 13.95
CA ALA A 461 0.37 9.26 13.95
C ALA A 461 -0.71 10.35 14.00
N VAL A 462 -1.81 10.19 13.22
CA VAL A 462 -2.96 11.09 13.25
C VAL A 462 -3.64 11.09 14.62
N ALA A 463 -3.93 9.91 15.18
CA ALA A 463 -4.57 9.79 16.50
C ALA A 463 -3.71 10.40 17.61
N ALA A 464 -2.41 10.16 17.60
CA ALA A 464 -1.47 10.74 18.56
C ALA A 464 -1.43 12.28 18.48
N ARG A 465 -1.37 12.84 17.26
CA ARG A 465 -1.44 14.29 17.06
C ARG A 465 -2.74 14.87 17.63
N ASP A 466 -3.86 14.21 17.37
CA ASP A 466 -5.18 14.64 17.82
C ASP A 466 -5.34 14.50 19.34
N ALA A 467 -4.66 13.52 19.93
CA ALA A 467 -4.53 13.37 21.39
C ALA A 467 -3.58 14.41 22.02
N GLY A 468 -2.91 15.25 21.24
CA GLY A 468 -2.07 16.36 21.73
C GLY A 468 -0.58 16.08 21.80
N PHE A 469 -0.11 14.92 21.35
CA PHE A 469 1.34 14.67 21.20
C PHE A 469 1.96 15.55 20.11
N GLU A 470 3.22 15.87 20.28
CA GLU A 470 4.09 16.25 19.16
C GLU A 470 4.54 14.98 18.47
N VAL A 471 4.08 14.77 17.24
CA VAL A 471 4.31 13.53 16.50
C VAL A 471 5.45 13.72 15.52
N ILE A 472 6.46 12.88 15.64
CA ILE A 472 7.54 12.73 14.67
C ILE A 472 7.21 11.50 13.81
N TYR A 473 6.93 11.70 12.52
CA TYR A 473 6.65 10.63 11.58
C TYR A 473 7.54 10.79 10.35
N GLN A 474 8.50 9.90 10.21
CA GLN A 474 9.48 9.94 9.13
C GLN A 474 9.09 9.12 7.90
N GLY A 475 7.90 8.52 7.91
CA GLY A 475 7.44 7.66 6.84
C GLY A 475 7.84 6.20 7.04
N ILE A 476 8.22 5.54 5.96
CA ILE A 476 8.47 4.09 5.89
C ILE A 476 9.91 3.79 5.45
N ARG A 477 10.31 2.52 5.54
CA ARG A 477 11.62 1.99 5.13
C ARG A 477 12.80 2.59 5.90
N LEU A 478 12.60 2.80 7.16
CA LEU A 478 13.64 3.30 8.03
C LEU A 478 14.58 2.17 8.43
N THR A 479 15.86 2.45 8.43
CA THR A 479 16.84 1.54 9.06
C THR A 479 16.76 1.68 10.58
N SER A 480 17.26 0.67 11.31
CA SER A 480 17.34 0.76 12.78
C SER A 480 18.14 2.00 13.21
N GLN A 481 19.17 2.37 12.46
CA GLN A 481 20.00 3.54 12.72
C GLN A 481 19.25 4.87 12.49
N ASP A 482 18.42 4.97 11.44
CA ASP A 482 17.58 6.15 11.21
C ASP A 482 16.63 6.38 12.37
N ILE A 483 16.01 5.31 12.88
CA ILE A 483 15.05 5.38 14.00
C ILE A 483 15.76 5.83 15.28
N VAL A 484 16.91 5.26 15.60
CA VAL A 484 17.72 5.64 16.77
C VAL A 484 18.19 7.08 16.65
N SER A 485 18.66 7.49 15.47
CA SER A 485 19.11 8.87 15.22
C SER A 485 17.97 9.87 15.38
N ALA A 486 16.79 9.57 14.81
CA ALA A 486 15.61 10.42 14.95
C ALA A 486 15.14 10.50 16.41
N ALA A 487 15.07 9.36 17.10
CA ALA A 487 14.69 9.33 18.51
C ALA A 487 15.60 10.21 19.39
N THR A 488 16.92 10.17 19.12
CA THR A 488 17.92 10.96 19.84
C THR A 488 17.84 12.45 19.49
N GLN A 489 17.72 12.80 18.20
CA GLN A 489 17.67 14.19 17.74
C GLN A 489 16.42 14.92 18.19
N GLU A 490 15.29 14.22 18.20
CA GLU A 490 13.99 14.77 18.55
C GLU A 490 13.66 14.64 20.05
N ASP A 491 14.54 14.02 20.84
CA ASP A 491 14.36 13.82 22.30
C ASP A 491 12.96 13.27 22.62
N VAL A 492 12.64 12.10 22.04
CA VAL A 492 11.29 11.54 22.10
C VAL A 492 10.99 10.84 23.41
N HIS A 493 9.72 10.85 23.82
CA HIS A 493 9.26 10.24 25.06
C HIS A 493 8.74 8.80 24.87
N CYS A 494 8.44 8.43 23.62
CA CYS A 494 8.03 7.08 23.24
C CYS A 494 8.30 6.84 21.76
N ILE A 495 8.58 5.58 21.41
CA ILE A 495 8.79 5.13 20.04
C ILE A 495 7.73 4.08 19.71
N GLY A 496 6.87 4.37 18.73
CA GLY A 496 5.90 3.44 18.16
C GLY A 496 6.43 2.85 16.86
N LEU A 497 6.64 1.54 16.83
CA LEU A 497 7.08 0.80 15.64
C LEU A 497 5.89 0.11 14.99
N SER A 498 5.74 0.24 13.66
CA SER A 498 4.70 -0.45 12.89
C SER A 498 5.33 -1.48 11.95
N ILE A 499 5.06 -2.77 12.17
CA ILE A 499 5.64 -3.87 11.40
C ILE A 499 4.56 -4.88 11.01
N LEU A 500 4.34 -5.06 9.69
CA LEU A 500 3.37 -6.00 9.13
C LEU A 500 4.02 -7.16 8.38
N SER A 501 5.33 -7.10 8.13
CA SER A 501 6.08 -8.02 7.26
C SER A 501 6.60 -9.28 7.94
N GLY A 502 6.30 -9.54 9.22
CA GLY A 502 6.86 -10.66 9.98
C GLY A 502 8.34 -10.52 10.37
N SER A 503 8.98 -9.38 10.04
CA SER A 503 10.42 -9.12 10.34
C SER A 503 10.66 -8.54 11.74
N HIS A 504 9.65 -8.52 12.61
CA HIS A 504 9.72 -7.91 13.94
C HIS A 504 10.79 -8.55 14.84
N LEU A 505 10.98 -9.87 14.80
CA LEU A 505 12.00 -10.56 15.61
C LEU A 505 13.44 -10.23 15.19
N GLN A 506 13.66 -9.75 13.96
CA GLN A 506 14.98 -9.34 13.48
C GLN A 506 15.23 -7.84 13.72
N LEU A 507 14.24 -7.00 13.46
CA LEU A 507 14.39 -5.54 13.45
C LEU A 507 14.32 -4.93 14.85
N VAL A 508 13.41 -5.40 15.70
CA VAL A 508 13.18 -4.81 17.03
C VAL A 508 14.39 -4.93 17.95
N PRO A 509 15.07 -6.10 18.06
CA PRO A 509 16.27 -6.22 18.89
C PRO A 509 17.37 -5.23 18.48
N ALA A 510 17.62 -5.05 17.18
CA ALA A 510 18.62 -4.12 16.69
C ALA A 510 18.30 -2.65 17.04
N ILE A 511 17.01 -2.28 17.03
CA ILE A 511 16.56 -0.94 17.46
C ILE A 511 16.75 -0.77 18.97
N LEU A 512 16.33 -1.75 19.78
CA LEU A 512 16.49 -1.70 21.23
C LEU A 512 17.97 -1.60 21.65
N ASP A 513 18.84 -2.35 20.99
CA ASP A 513 20.30 -2.29 21.24
C ASP A 513 20.88 -0.94 20.83
N GLY A 514 20.49 -0.42 19.66
CA GLY A 514 20.88 0.92 19.22
C GLY A 514 20.46 2.01 20.18
N LEU A 515 19.23 1.96 20.70
CA LEU A 515 18.73 2.91 21.72
C LEU A 515 19.54 2.82 23.02
N ARG A 516 19.89 1.62 23.49
CA ARG A 516 20.76 1.46 24.68
C ARG A 516 22.12 2.07 24.47
N VAL A 517 22.74 1.86 23.31
CA VAL A 517 24.04 2.44 22.95
C VAL A 517 23.96 3.97 22.88
N ALA A 518 22.84 4.51 22.39
CA ALA A 518 22.61 5.96 22.30
C ALA A 518 22.22 6.61 23.66
N GLY A 519 22.15 5.83 24.75
CA GLY A 519 21.75 6.35 26.06
C GLY A 519 20.25 6.58 26.22
N MET A 520 19.42 6.04 25.32
CA MET A 520 17.96 6.16 25.30
C MET A 520 17.24 4.88 25.76
N GLY A 521 17.91 4.02 26.52
CA GLY A 521 17.33 2.75 26.98
C GLY A 521 16.10 2.88 27.88
N ASP A 522 15.86 4.03 28.45
CA ASP A 522 14.68 4.33 29.29
C ASP A 522 13.46 4.78 28.47
N VAL A 523 13.63 5.11 27.19
CA VAL A 523 12.52 5.48 26.31
C VAL A 523 11.72 4.23 25.94
N PRO A 524 10.42 4.18 26.28
CA PRO A 524 9.60 3.03 25.95
C PRO A 524 9.42 2.85 24.45
N VAL A 525 9.54 1.59 24.01
CA VAL A 525 9.23 1.17 22.65
C VAL A 525 7.92 0.37 22.69
N VAL A 526 6.94 0.79 21.90
CA VAL A 526 5.70 0.07 21.67
C VAL A 526 5.65 -0.41 20.23
N LEU A 527 5.00 -1.54 19.98
CA LEU A 527 4.98 -2.18 18.68
C LEU A 527 3.54 -2.40 18.22
N GLY A 528 3.24 -2.07 16.97
CA GLY A 528 1.96 -2.34 16.32
C GLY A 528 2.14 -3.16 15.05
N GLY A 529 1.24 -4.10 14.78
CA GLY A 529 1.28 -4.91 13.57
C GLY A 529 0.59 -6.25 13.67
N ILE A 530 0.76 -7.07 12.63
CA ILE A 530 0.32 -8.47 12.65
C ILE A 530 1.43 -9.29 13.33
N ILE A 531 1.29 -9.49 14.64
CA ILE A 531 2.33 -10.10 15.48
C ILE A 531 1.71 -11.26 16.24
N PRO A 532 2.17 -12.50 16.03
CA PRO A 532 1.72 -13.66 16.77
C PRO A 532 1.95 -13.50 18.28
N ASP A 533 1.07 -14.07 19.10
CA ASP A 533 1.11 -13.93 20.58
C ASP A 533 2.44 -14.41 21.18
N ASP A 534 3.03 -15.48 20.65
CA ASP A 534 4.34 -16.00 21.09
C ASP A 534 5.47 -15.00 20.80
N ASP A 535 5.44 -14.40 19.62
CA ASP A 535 6.42 -13.39 19.22
C ASP A 535 6.25 -12.10 20.05
N ALA A 536 5.02 -11.71 20.32
CA ALA A 536 4.71 -10.58 21.21
C ALA A 536 5.28 -10.79 22.62
N GLN A 537 5.11 -12.00 23.19
CA GLN A 537 5.68 -12.35 24.49
C GLN A 537 7.23 -12.34 24.46
N ALA A 538 7.83 -12.84 23.39
CA ALA A 538 9.28 -12.81 23.21
C ALA A 538 9.81 -11.37 23.15
N LEU A 539 9.15 -10.49 22.40
CA LEU A 539 9.51 -9.08 22.26
C LEU A 539 9.35 -8.30 23.57
N MET A 540 8.30 -8.56 24.33
CA MET A 540 8.13 -7.96 25.67
C MET A 540 9.25 -8.39 26.63
N LYS A 541 9.71 -9.65 26.58
CA LYS A 541 10.86 -10.11 27.36
C LYS A 541 12.16 -9.41 26.98
N LEU A 542 12.29 -8.94 25.74
CA LEU A 542 13.44 -8.17 25.25
C LEU A 542 13.41 -6.70 25.66
N GLY A 543 12.27 -6.19 26.14
CA GLY A 543 12.11 -4.83 26.64
C GLY A 543 11.10 -3.95 25.89
N VAL A 544 10.35 -4.51 24.93
CA VAL A 544 9.19 -3.81 24.33
C VAL A 544 8.15 -3.57 25.44
N ALA A 545 7.61 -2.36 25.51
CA ALA A 545 6.72 -1.94 26.58
C ALA A 545 5.27 -2.41 26.38
N ALA A 546 4.80 -2.48 25.14
CA ALA A 546 3.50 -3.01 24.75
C ALA A 546 3.51 -3.46 23.29
N VAL A 547 2.65 -4.42 22.95
CA VAL A 547 2.40 -4.88 21.58
C VAL A 547 0.91 -4.75 21.29
N PHE A 548 0.58 -4.03 20.21
CA PHE A 548 -0.79 -3.81 19.74
C PHE A 548 -1.00 -4.58 18.44
N THR A 549 -2.06 -5.35 18.37
CA THR A 549 -2.40 -6.18 17.21
C THR A 549 -3.73 -5.71 16.61
N PRO A 550 -4.22 -6.28 15.49
CA PRO A 550 -5.54 -5.95 14.96
C PRO A 550 -6.72 -6.17 15.92
N LYS A 551 -6.51 -6.89 17.04
CA LYS A 551 -7.49 -7.01 18.13
C LYS A 551 -7.67 -5.67 18.86
N ASP A 552 -6.63 -4.85 18.91
CA ASP A 552 -6.60 -3.53 19.57
C ASP A 552 -7.01 -2.46 18.56
N PHE A 553 -8.29 -2.43 18.18
CA PHE A 553 -8.78 -1.55 17.12
C PHE A 553 -9.09 -0.12 17.58
N ASP A 554 -9.27 0.13 18.90
CA ASP A 554 -9.58 1.45 19.47
C ASP A 554 -8.31 2.28 19.68
N LEU A 555 -8.08 3.25 18.78
CA LEU A 555 -6.92 4.14 18.88
C LEU A 555 -6.97 5.06 20.11
N THR A 556 -8.14 5.38 20.64
CA THR A 556 -8.26 6.19 21.87
C THR A 556 -7.70 5.42 23.05
N GLN A 557 -8.01 4.13 23.14
CA GLN A 557 -7.48 3.26 24.18
C GLN A 557 -5.97 3.05 24.04
N ILE A 558 -5.48 2.84 22.82
CA ILE A 558 -4.04 2.73 22.53
C ILE A 558 -3.30 4.01 22.96
N MET A 559 -3.83 5.20 22.64
CA MET A 559 -3.21 6.47 23.05
C MET A 559 -3.21 6.64 24.56
N ALA A 560 -4.28 6.26 25.25
CA ALA A 560 -4.34 6.30 26.72
C ALA A 560 -3.28 5.37 27.36
N GLU A 561 -3.09 4.18 26.82
CA GLU A 561 -2.09 3.22 27.27
C GLU A 561 -0.66 3.74 27.05
N ILE A 562 -0.38 4.33 25.89
CA ILE A 562 0.92 4.95 25.59
C ILE A 562 1.24 6.07 26.61
N VAL A 563 0.27 6.93 26.94
CA VAL A 563 0.46 7.94 27.99
C VAL A 563 0.79 7.29 29.33
N GLY A 564 0.05 6.24 29.70
CA GLY A 564 0.30 5.46 30.92
C GLY A 564 1.71 4.86 30.98
N ILE A 565 2.19 4.31 29.88
CA ILE A 565 3.54 3.74 29.73
C ILE A 565 4.61 4.83 29.92
N ILE A 566 4.45 6.00 29.26
CA ILE A 566 5.38 7.13 29.42
C ILE A 566 5.43 7.58 30.87
N ARG A 567 4.28 7.79 31.51
CA ARG A 567 4.21 8.19 32.92
C ARG A 567 4.92 7.20 33.84
N ALA A 568 4.70 5.90 33.63
CA ALA A 568 5.29 4.84 34.47
C ALA A 568 6.83 4.76 34.34
N ARG A 569 7.38 5.14 33.19
CA ARG A 569 8.82 5.06 32.90
C ARG A 569 9.58 6.35 33.24
N GLN A 570 8.98 7.52 33.01
CA GLN A 570 9.67 8.80 33.04
C GLN A 570 9.30 9.70 34.22
N LEU A 571 8.17 9.44 34.90
CA LEU A 571 7.83 10.15 36.12
C LEU A 571 8.29 9.37 37.35
N PRO A 572 8.91 10.02 38.36
CA PRO A 572 9.31 9.37 39.59
C PRO A 572 8.04 8.82 40.30
N ARG A 573 8.10 7.56 40.75
CA ARG A 573 7.04 7.00 41.59
C ARG A 573 6.87 7.88 42.81
N THR A 574 5.72 8.53 42.95
CA THR A 574 5.38 9.26 44.16
C THR A 574 5.34 8.23 45.31
N THR A 575 6.36 8.25 46.17
CA THR A 575 6.42 7.44 47.37
C THR A 575 5.21 7.86 48.22
N GLN A 576 4.23 6.99 48.40
CA GLN A 576 3.18 7.22 49.38
C GLN A 576 3.88 7.38 50.75
N ILE A 577 3.87 8.59 51.29
CA ILE A 577 4.28 8.85 52.65
C ILE A 577 3.33 8.02 53.54
N PRO A 578 3.82 7.07 54.33
CA PRO A 578 2.94 6.33 55.22
C PRO A 578 2.29 7.31 56.20
N ALA A 579 0.96 7.30 56.24
CA ALA A 579 0.20 8.10 57.19
C ALA A 579 0.71 7.82 58.60
N ASN A 580 1.29 8.84 59.20
CA ASN A 580 1.77 8.83 60.59
C ASN A 580 0.61 8.43 61.51
N ARG A 581 0.65 7.23 62.08
CA ARG A 581 -0.24 6.86 63.18
C ARG A 581 0.06 7.77 64.35
N SER A 582 -0.80 8.75 64.60
CA SER A 582 -0.81 9.49 65.86
C SER A 582 -1.16 8.52 66.96
N THR A 583 -0.20 8.13 67.74
CA THR A 583 -0.39 7.55 69.07
C THR A 583 -0.89 8.66 70.01
N SER A 584 -2.16 8.65 70.30
CA SER A 584 -2.69 9.38 71.44
C SER A 584 -2.58 8.48 72.72
N ALA A 585 -1.84 8.96 73.66
CA ALA A 585 -1.85 8.50 75.02
C ALA A 585 -3.17 8.92 75.76
#